data_ce2784a9459ee4a9386a1cfc4b17303c
#
_entry.id   ce2784a9459ee4a9386a1cfc4b17303c
#
_cell.length_a   1.000
_cell.length_b   1.000
_cell.length_c   1.000
_cell.angle_alpha   90.00
_cell.angle_beta   90.00
_cell.angle_gamma   90.00
#
_symmetry.space_group_name_H-M   'P 1'
#
loop_
_entity.id
_entity.type
_entity.pdbx_description
1 polymer ?
#
loop_
_entity_poly.entity_id
_entity_poly.type
_entity_poly.pdbx_seq_one_letter_code
_entity_poly.pdbx_strand_id
1 'polypeptide(L)'
;MQKVIHLRPHAVILREKDLSDEEYEMFAEKILAICRESGVHCFLHSRISVAHRLGCRRIHISVPLLLAMSEEERLQLRTDFQEISVSCHSMEDMNIAVKNGATQIILGTIFETECKKGLKGKGLGFVTEICKACPVPVYAIGGINMERLPQVMKAGAAGGCMMSGFMRLA
;
A
#
# COMPACT_ATOMS: atom_id res chain seq x y z
N MET A 1 -6.54 12.09 -10.83
CA MET A 1 -6.91 10.66 -10.84
C MET A 1 -7.06 10.10 -12.26
N GLN A 2 -7.86 10.69 -13.15
CA GLN A 2 -8.05 10.17 -14.52
C GLN A 2 -6.73 9.91 -15.27
N LYS A 3 -5.77 10.82 -15.23
CA LYS A 3 -4.45 10.63 -15.85
C LYS A 3 -3.68 9.41 -15.30
N VAL A 4 -3.83 9.12 -13.99
CA VAL A 4 -3.20 7.96 -13.36
C VAL A 4 -3.86 6.66 -13.83
N ILE A 5 -5.17 6.64 -13.92
CA ILE A 5 -5.95 5.48 -14.39
C ILE A 5 -5.61 5.09 -15.84
N HIS A 6 -5.34 6.08 -16.71
CA HIS A 6 -4.91 5.80 -18.10
C HIS A 6 -3.62 4.98 -18.19
N LEU A 7 -2.77 5.03 -17.17
CA LEU A 7 -1.56 4.20 -17.08
C LEU A 7 -1.86 2.77 -16.61
N ARG A 8 -3.13 2.43 -16.37
CA ARG A 8 -3.62 1.12 -15.93
C ARG A 8 -2.79 0.55 -14.76
N PRO A 9 -2.68 1.26 -13.63
CA PRO A 9 -2.02 0.70 -12.47
C PRO A 9 -2.78 -0.52 -11.98
N HIS A 10 -2.09 -1.49 -11.40
CA HIS A 10 -2.74 -2.64 -10.76
C HIS A 10 -3.67 -2.19 -9.62
N ALA A 11 -3.22 -1.24 -8.82
CA ALA A 11 -4.00 -0.70 -7.72
C ALA A 11 -3.66 0.76 -7.40
N VAL A 12 -4.56 1.41 -6.69
CA VAL A 12 -4.39 2.74 -6.08
C VAL A 12 -4.53 2.59 -4.57
N ILE A 13 -3.66 3.23 -3.80
CA ILE A 13 -3.81 3.41 -2.36
C ILE A 13 -4.24 4.86 -2.12
N LEU A 14 -5.48 5.06 -1.69
CA LEU A 14 -6.01 6.38 -1.36
C LEU A 14 -5.57 6.78 0.05
N ARG A 15 -4.71 7.78 0.14
CA ARG A 15 -4.14 8.26 1.39
C ARG A 15 -4.24 9.77 1.48
N GLU A 16 -5.24 10.23 2.22
CA GLU A 16 -5.45 11.63 2.59
C GLU A 16 -5.55 11.71 4.11
N LYS A 17 -4.53 12.30 4.74
CA LYS A 17 -4.42 12.34 6.20
C LYS A 17 -5.12 13.52 6.83
N ASP A 18 -5.21 14.60 6.07
CA ASP A 18 -5.63 15.90 6.57
C ASP A 18 -7.16 16.11 6.47
N LEU A 19 -7.85 15.17 5.82
CA LEU A 19 -9.31 15.18 5.72
C LEU A 19 -9.98 14.59 6.97
N SER A 20 -11.13 15.15 7.37
CA SER A 20 -12.03 14.49 8.31
C SER A 20 -12.55 13.16 7.76
N ASP A 21 -13.19 12.34 8.59
CA ASP A 21 -13.76 11.07 8.11
C ASP A 21 -14.86 11.29 7.07
N GLU A 22 -15.69 12.31 7.24
CA GLU A 22 -16.77 12.67 6.33
C GLU A 22 -16.22 13.17 4.98
N GLU A 23 -15.23 14.06 5.02
CA GLU A 23 -14.58 14.57 3.80
C GLU A 23 -13.87 13.45 3.06
N TYR A 24 -13.16 12.57 3.80
CA TYR A 24 -12.49 11.41 3.23
C TYR A 24 -13.48 10.44 2.60
N GLU A 25 -14.63 10.20 3.23
CA GLU A 25 -15.70 9.32 2.72
C GLU A 25 -16.25 9.81 1.40
N MET A 26 -16.64 11.09 1.34
CA MET A 26 -17.12 11.70 0.09
C MET A 26 -16.09 11.67 -1.03
N PHE A 27 -14.80 11.83 -0.68
CA PHE A 27 -13.72 11.76 -1.66
C PHE A 27 -13.46 10.32 -2.09
N ALA A 28 -13.42 9.38 -1.15
CA ALA A 28 -13.20 7.96 -1.39
C ALA A 28 -14.29 7.35 -2.29
N GLU A 29 -15.55 7.72 -2.09
CA GLU A 29 -16.68 7.27 -2.92
C GLU A 29 -16.44 7.58 -4.40
N LYS A 30 -16.03 8.81 -4.72
CA LYS A 30 -15.70 9.23 -6.09
C LYS A 30 -14.52 8.46 -6.67
N ILE A 31 -13.48 8.25 -5.87
CA ILE A 31 -12.28 7.50 -6.31
C ILE A 31 -12.59 6.03 -6.53
N LEU A 32 -13.36 5.42 -5.63
CA LEU A 32 -13.80 4.03 -5.76
C LEU A 32 -14.65 3.81 -7.02
N ALA A 33 -15.54 4.76 -7.36
CA ALA A 33 -16.32 4.71 -8.61
C ALA A 33 -15.40 4.71 -9.84
N ILE A 34 -14.48 5.67 -9.93
CA ILE A 34 -13.51 5.77 -11.04
C ILE A 34 -12.66 4.50 -11.16
N CYS A 35 -12.17 3.97 -10.03
CA CYS A 35 -11.36 2.76 -10.03
C CYS A 35 -12.18 1.54 -10.50
N ARG A 36 -13.42 1.42 -10.05
CA ARG A 36 -14.34 0.33 -10.45
C ARG A 36 -14.63 0.34 -11.95
N GLU A 37 -14.96 1.49 -12.51
CA GLU A 37 -15.21 1.66 -13.94
C GLU A 37 -13.98 1.30 -14.79
N SER A 38 -12.79 1.49 -14.25
CA SER A 38 -11.53 1.25 -14.95
C SER A 38 -10.91 -0.11 -14.66
N GLY A 39 -11.53 -0.95 -13.82
CA GLY A 39 -11.00 -2.25 -13.42
C GLY A 39 -9.75 -2.17 -12.56
N VAL A 40 -9.52 -1.04 -11.86
CA VAL A 40 -8.36 -0.81 -10.99
C VAL A 40 -8.74 -1.05 -9.53
N HIS A 41 -7.95 -1.81 -8.79
CA HIS A 41 -8.17 -2.00 -7.36
C HIS A 41 -7.93 -0.69 -6.59
N CYS A 42 -8.74 -0.44 -5.56
CA CYS A 42 -8.54 0.72 -4.68
C CYS A 42 -8.49 0.27 -3.23
N PHE A 43 -7.38 0.60 -2.56
CA PHE A 43 -7.19 0.39 -1.12
C PHE A 43 -7.42 1.70 -0.39
N LEU A 44 -8.30 1.70 0.61
CA LEU A 44 -8.44 2.85 1.51
C LEU A 44 -7.37 2.76 2.60
N HIS A 45 -6.68 3.89 2.88
CA HIS A 45 -5.59 3.92 3.84
C HIS A 45 -6.11 4.22 5.25
N SER A 46 -5.97 3.27 6.17
CA SER A 46 -6.22 3.40 7.62
C SER A 46 -7.66 3.74 8.04
N ARG A 47 -8.57 4.00 7.14
CA ARG A 47 -9.95 4.40 7.40
C ARG A 47 -10.88 3.18 7.39
N ILE A 48 -10.73 2.27 8.36
CA ILE A 48 -11.48 0.99 8.42
C ILE A 48 -12.99 1.21 8.46
N SER A 49 -13.47 2.13 9.31
CA SER A 49 -14.89 2.46 9.43
C SER A 49 -15.48 3.02 8.15
N VAL A 50 -14.74 3.89 7.45
CA VAL A 50 -15.15 4.42 6.14
C VAL A 50 -15.17 3.31 5.09
N ALA A 51 -14.18 2.42 5.10
CA ALA A 51 -14.13 1.29 4.18
C ALA A 51 -15.36 0.37 4.35
N HIS A 52 -15.80 0.13 5.58
CA HIS A 52 -17.03 -0.61 5.88
C HIS A 52 -18.26 0.08 5.33
N ARG A 53 -18.46 1.39 5.59
CA ARG A 53 -19.63 2.14 5.11
C ARG A 53 -19.70 2.17 3.58
N LEU A 54 -18.55 2.26 2.91
CA LEU A 54 -18.48 2.26 1.43
C LEU A 54 -18.44 0.86 0.80
N GLY A 55 -18.49 -0.20 1.60
CA GLY A 55 -18.39 -1.58 1.11
C GLY A 55 -17.05 -1.89 0.42
N CYS A 56 -16.00 -1.13 0.74
CA CYS A 56 -14.67 -1.36 0.20
C CYS A 56 -13.98 -2.50 0.96
N ARG A 57 -13.72 -3.61 0.28
CA ARG A 57 -13.09 -4.80 0.88
C ARG A 57 -11.55 -4.84 0.73
N ARG A 58 -10.93 -3.69 0.47
CA ARG A 58 -9.48 -3.51 0.34
C ARG A 58 -9.00 -2.41 1.27
N ILE A 59 -8.09 -2.75 2.17
CA ILE A 59 -7.55 -1.82 3.16
C ILE A 59 -6.02 -1.81 3.11
N HIS A 60 -5.43 -0.62 3.25
CA HIS A 60 -3.99 -0.47 3.48
C HIS A 60 -3.75 0.11 4.87
N ILE A 61 -2.94 -0.58 5.67
CA ILE A 61 -2.64 -0.19 7.05
C ILE A 61 -1.14 -0.19 7.34
N SER A 62 -0.74 0.41 8.45
CA SER A 62 0.63 0.35 8.96
C SER A 62 0.76 -0.70 10.06
N VAL A 63 1.99 -1.20 10.28
CA VAL A 63 2.27 -2.12 11.39
C VAL A 63 1.92 -1.50 12.77
N PRO A 64 2.24 -0.23 13.06
CA PRO A 64 1.80 0.38 14.33
C PRO A 64 0.28 0.38 14.53
N LEU A 65 -0.50 0.64 13.48
CA LEU A 65 -1.97 0.57 13.58
C LEU A 65 -2.42 -0.87 13.83
N LEU A 66 -1.84 -1.84 13.14
CA LEU A 66 -2.13 -3.26 13.32
C LEU A 66 -1.82 -3.74 14.74
N LEU A 67 -0.72 -3.29 15.34
CA LEU A 67 -0.32 -3.62 16.70
C LEU A 67 -1.18 -2.93 17.78
N ALA A 68 -1.77 -1.77 17.46
CA ALA A 68 -2.68 -1.07 18.35
C ALA A 68 -4.07 -1.74 18.48
N MET A 69 -4.42 -2.63 17.53
CA MET A 69 -5.67 -3.38 17.55
C MET A 69 -5.62 -4.52 18.57
N SER A 70 -6.77 -4.82 19.18
CA SER A 70 -6.97 -6.06 19.95
C SER A 70 -6.89 -7.30 19.05
N GLU A 71 -6.79 -8.47 19.64
CA GLU A 71 -6.79 -9.73 18.87
C GLU A 71 -8.12 -9.93 18.12
N GLU A 72 -9.23 -9.55 18.75
CA GLU A 72 -10.57 -9.61 18.16
C GLU A 72 -10.70 -8.67 16.96
N GLU A 73 -10.22 -7.43 17.08
CA GLU A 73 -10.21 -6.46 15.96
C GLU A 73 -9.36 -6.95 14.78
N ARG A 74 -8.20 -7.59 15.04
CA ARG A 74 -7.38 -8.19 13.98
C ARG A 74 -8.04 -9.39 13.33
N LEU A 75 -8.80 -10.18 14.08
CA LEU A 75 -9.60 -11.28 13.52
C LEU A 75 -10.73 -10.75 12.66
N GLN A 76 -11.43 -9.72 13.14
CA GLN A 76 -12.49 -9.05 12.38
C GLN A 76 -11.96 -8.43 11.09
N LEU A 77 -10.80 -7.76 11.14
CA LEU A 77 -10.14 -7.20 9.96
C LEU A 77 -9.93 -8.27 8.86
N ARG A 78 -9.48 -9.48 9.24
CA ARG A 78 -9.28 -10.59 8.30
C ARG A 78 -10.58 -11.15 7.72
N THR A 79 -11.68 -11.00 8.44
CA THR A 79 -13.01 -11.43 7.99
C THR A 79 -13.64 -10.41 7.05
N ASP A 80 -13.47 -9.13 7.35
CA ASP A 80 -14.11 -8.04 6.64
C ASP A 80 -13.42 -7.69 5.32
N PHE A 81 -12.09 -7.83 5.27
CA PHE A 81 -11.31 -7.42 4.10
C PHE A 81 -10.77 -8.61 3.31
N GLN A 82 -11.01 -8.60 2.00
CA GLN A 82 -10.47 -9.59 1.07
C GLN A 82 -8.98 -9.38 0.81
N GLU A 83 -8.56 -8.11 0.78
CA GLU A 83 -7.18 -7.74 0.56
C GLU A 83 -6.72 -6.75 1.64
N ILE A 84 -5.70 -7.17 2.39
CA ILE A 84 -5.06 -6.38 3.45
C ILE A 84 -3.64 -6.10 3.02
N SER A 85 -3.36 -4.85 2.70
CA SER A 85 -2.03 -4.36 2.35
C SER A 85 -1.38 -3.72 3.57
N VAL A 86 -0.13 -4.07 3.88
CA VAL A 86 0.56 -3.54 5.05
C VAL A 86 1.89 -2.89 4.67
N SER A 87 2.11 -1.65 5.16
CA SER A 87 3.42 -0.98 5.04
C SER A 87 4.43 -1.60 5.98
N CYS A 88 5.56 -2.10 5.45
CA CYS A 88 6.64 -2.73 6.19
C CYS A 88 7.98 -2.06 5.91
N HIS A 89 8.79 -1.96 6.96
CA HIS A 89 10.11 -1.35 6.89
C HIS A 89 11.24 -2.28 7.38
N SER A 90 10.93 -3.47 7.87
CA SER A 90 11.89 -4.46 8.37
C SER A 90 11.38 -5.88 8.14
N MET A 91 12.25 -6.86 8.39
CA MET A 91 11.88 -8.28 8.46
C MET A 91 10.85 -8.54 9.57
N GLU A 92 11.01 -7.85 10.70
CA GLU A 92 10.08 -7.93 11.83
C GLU A 92 8.69 -7.41 11.44
N ASP A 93 8.61 -6.24 10.80
CA ASP A 93 7.34 -5.71 10.27
C ASP A 93 6.66 -6.70 9.33
N MET A 94 7.42 -7.32 8.43
CA MET A 94 6.92 -8.33 7.50
C MET A 94 6.34 -9.53 8.25
N ASN A 95 7.05 -10.06 9.25
CA ASN A 95 6.59 -11.20 10.04
C ASN A 95 5.30 -10.86 10.82
N ILE A 96 5.23 -9.65 11.42
CA ILE A 96 4.03 -9.16 12.10
C ILE A 96 2.87 -9.06 11.11
N ALA A 97 3.08 -8.45 9.96
CA ALA A 97 2.04 -8.27 8.94
C ALA A 97 1.47 -9.61 8.47
N VAL A 98 2.34 -10.55 8.08
CA VAL A 98 1.96 -11.89 7.61
C VAL A 98 1.21 -12.68 8.69
N LYS A 99 1.72 -12.69 9.92
CA LYS A 99 1.05 -13.35 11.07
C LYS A 99 -0.36 -12.82 11.29
N ASN A 100 -0.60 -11.54 10.99
CA ASN A 100 -1.89 -10.87 11.17
C ASN A 100 -2.74 -10.81 9.90
N GLY A 101 -2.43 -11.61 8.87
CA GLY A 101 -3.28 -11.81 7.71
C GLY A 101 -3.09 -10.81 6.58
N ALA A 102 -1.94 -10.15 6.50
CA ALA A 102 -1.60 -9.36 5.32
C ALA A 102 -1.65 -10.25 4.07
N THR A 103 -2.32 -9.78 3.02
CA THR A 103 -2.38 -10.44 1.72
C THR A 103 -1.33 -9.91 0.75
N GLN A 104 -0.73 -8.77 1.08
CA GLN A 104 0.39 -8.16 0.37
C GLN A 104 1.13 -7.15 1.24
N ILE A 105 2.37 -6.85 0.89
CA ILE A 105 3.23 -5.93 1.63
C ILE A 105 3.69 -4.80 0.72
N ILE A 106 3.70 -3.58 1.26
CA ILE A 106 4.38 -2.42 0.66
C ILE A 106 5.68 -2.19 1.43
N LEU A 107 6.79 -2.58 0.80
CA LEU A 107 8.12 -2.57 1.41
C LEU A 107 8.88 -1.27 1.07
N GLY A 108 9.30 -0.53 2.04
CA GLY A 108 10.07 0.71 1.81
C GLY A 108 10.93 1.16 2.99
N THR A 109 11.73 2.15 2.82
CA THR A 109 12.05 2.94 1.61
C THR A 109 13.24 2.27 0.88
N ILE A 110 13.08 1.98 -0.41
CA ILE A 110 14.10 1.20 -1.15
C ILE A 110 15.22 2.11 -1.68
N PHE A 111 14.86 3.22 -2.32
CA PHE A 111 15.83 4.23 -2.77
C PHE A 111 15.59 5.55 -2.06
N GLU A 112 16.61 6.39 -1.99
CA GLU A 112 16.48 7.74 -1.47
C GLU A 112 15.40 8.52 -2.24
N THR A 113 14.64 9.35 -1.51
CA THR A 113 13.52 10.10 -2.06
C THR A 113 13.34 11.43 -1.36
N GLU A 114 12.98 12.46 -2.11
CA GLU A 114 12.66 13.78 -1.60
C GLU A 114 11.57 13.78 -0.52
N CYS A 115 10.63 12.81 -0.59
CA CYS A 115 9.54 12.69 0.39
C CYS A 115 10.02 12.26 1.79
N LYS A 116 11.22 11.70 1.90
CA LYS A 116 11.85 11.29 3.17
C LYS A 116 13.33 11.72 3.17
N LYS A 117 13.56 13.04 3.08
CA LYS A 117 14.92 13.61 3.10
C LYS A 117 15.71 13.11 4.30
N GLY A 118 16.95 12.66 4.06
CA GLY A 118 17.86 12.14 5.09
C GLY A 118 17.68 10.67 5.46
N LEU A 119 16.66 9.98 4.97
CA LEU A 119 16.56 8.54 5.14
C LEU A 119 17.27 7.82 3.98
N LYS A 120 18.35 7.12 4.34
CA LYS A 120 19.10 6.28 3.40
C LYS A 120 18.21 5.13 2.91
N GLY A 121 18.15 4.93 1.60
CA GLY A 121 17.43 3.79 1.01
C GLY A 121 18.05 2.45 1.41
N LYS A 122 17.22 1.44 1.62
CA LYS A 122 17.65 0.09 2.05
C LYS A 122 18.24 -0.75 0.91
N GLY A 123 18.01 -0.34 -0.33
CA GLY A 123 18.59 -0.96 -1.53
C GLY A 123 17.94 -2.28 -1.96
N LEU A 124 18.42 -2.80 -3.08
CA LEU A 124 17.86 -4.00 -3.71
C LEU A 124 18.16 -5.30 -2.93
N GLY A 125 19.27 -5.35 -2.19
CA GLY A 125 19.60 -6.50 -1.33
C GLY A 125 18.53 -6.76 -0.29
N PHE A 126 17.99 -5.69 0.32
CA PHE A 126 16.90 -5.77 1.27
C PHE A 126 15.60 -6.27 0.61
N VAL A 127 15.31 -5.83 -0.62
CA VAL A 127 14.16 -6.36 -1.38
C VAL A 127 14.30 -7.86 -1.57
N THR A 128 15.48 -8.32 -2.02
CA THR A 128 15.75 -9.74 -2.25
C THR A 128 15.61 -10.59 -0.96
N GLU A 129 16.11 -10.09 0.15
CA GLU A 129 16.02 -10.74 1.46
C GLU A 129 14.55 -10.94 1.89
N ILE A 130 13.77 -9.85 1.87
CA ILE A 130 12.35 -9.88 2.25
C ILE A 130 11.55 -10.77 1.30
N CYS A 131 11.73 -10.62 -0.02
CA CYS A 131 10.97 -11.40 -1.00
C CYS A 131 11.22 -12.91 -0.90
N LYS A 132 12.42 -13.32 -0.50
CA LYS A 132 12.72 -14.75 -0.27
C LYS A 132 11.99 -15.33 0.94
N ALA A 133 11.75 -14.52 1.96
CA ALA A 133 11.11 -14.95 3.22
C ALA A 133 9.60 -14.71 3.25
N CYS A 134 9.10 -13.77 2.47
CA CYS A 134 7.72 -13.35 2.50
C CYS A 134 6.82 -14.28 1.66
N PRO A 135 5.77 -14.89 2.26
CA PRO A 135 4.87 -15.79 1.54
C PRO A 135 3.80 -15.07 0.71
N VAL A 136 3.71 -13.74 0.81
CA VAL A 136 2.73 -12.92 0.07
C VAL A 136 3.45 -11.95 -0.86
N PRO A 137 2.77 -11.41 -1.90
CA PRO A 137 3.36 -10.44 -2.82
C PRO A 137 3.94 -9.23 -2.11
N VAL A 138 5.16 -8.83 -2.50
CA VAL A 138 5.88 -7.66 -1.99
C VAL A 138 5.97 -6.60 -3.07
N TYR A 139 5.48 -5.41 -2.79
CA TYR A 139 5.59 -4.25 -3.67
C TYR A 139 6.58 -3.23 -3.08
N ALA A 140 7.57 -2.83 -3.87
CA ALA A 140 8.60 -1.90 -3.43
C ALA A 140 8.12 -0.45 -3.47
N ILE A 141 8.45 0.36 -2.44
CA ILE A 141 8.17 1.80 -2.42
C ILE A 141 9.39 2.61 -1.98
N GLY A 142 9.44 3.86 -2.41
CA GLY A 142 10.49 4.82 -2.10
C GLY A 142 11.48 4.97 -3.24
N GLY A 143 11.42 6.13 -3.90
CA GLY A 143 12.24 6.48 -5.04
C GLY A 143 12.05 5.59 -6.28
N ILE A 144 10.93 4.86 -6.36
CA ILE A 144 10.58 4.04 -7.53
C ILE A 144 10.11 4.94 -8.68
N ASN A 145 10.60 4.64 -9.86
CA ASN A 145 10.20 5.22 -11.15
C ASN A 145 10.24 4.12 -12.22
N MET A 146 9.93 4.45 -13.46
CA MET A 146 9.88 3.47 -14.56
C MET A 146 11.23 2.81 -14.85
N GLU A 147 12.36 3.52 -14.61
CA GLU A 147 13.71 2.98 -14.80
C GLU A 147 14.14 2.00 -13.69
N ARG A 148 13.67 2.26 -12.46
CA ARG A 148 13.97 1.45 -11.26
C ARG A 148 13.00 0.28 -11.06
N LEU A 149 11.82 0.34 -11.67
CA LEU A 149 10.81 -0.71 -11.57
C LEU A 149 11.36 -2.10 -12.00
N PRO A 150 12.03 -2.26 -13.15
CA PRO A 150 12.60 -3.55 -13.53
C PRO A 150 13.65 -4.07 -12.53
N GLN A 151 14.38 -3.17 -11.87
CA GLN A 151 15.41 -3.56 -10.89
C GLN A 151 14.80 -4.18 -9.62
N VAL A 152 13.72 -3.58 -9.08
CA VAL A 152 13.04 -4.15 -7.91
C VAL A 152 12.30 -5.44 -8.25
N MET A 153 11.74 -5.56 -9.45
CA MET A 153 11.13 -6.82 -9.92
C MET A 153 12.17 -7.92 -10.07
N LYS A 154 13.35 -7.62 -10.62
CA LYS A 154 14.48 -8.57 -10.69
C LYS A 154 14.96 -9.00 -9.29
N ALA A 155 14.83 -8.13 -8.29
CA ALA A 155 15.15 -8.44 -6.89
C ALA A 155 14.08 -9.29 -6.20
N GLY A 156 12.96 -9.62 -6.88
CA GLY A 156 11.89 -10.49 -6.39
C GLY A 156 10.58 -9.79 -6.06
N ALA A 157 10.51 -8.45 -6.14
CA ALA A 157 9.26 -7.74 -5.90
C ALA A 157 8.21 -8.03 -6.99
N ALA A 158 6.95 -8.15 -6.61
CA ALA A 158 5.81 -8.30 -7.52
C ALA A 158 5.55 -7.03 -8.34
N GLY A 159 6.06 -5.88 -7.88
CA GLY A 159 5.94 -4.60 -8.55
C GLY A 159 6.48 -3.45 -7.72
N GLY A 160 6.18 -2.23 -8.14
CA GLY A 160 6.60 -1.02 -7.46
C GLY A 160 5.47 -0.01 -7.26
N CYS A 161 5.49 0.69 -6.14
CA CYS A 161 4.59 1.78 -5.82
C CYS A 161 5.26 3.12 -6.10
N MET A 162 4.57 3.97 -6.84
CA MET A 162 5.02 5.32 -7.17
C MET A 162 4.05 6.34 -6.61
N MET A 163 4.53 7.38 -5.94
CA MET A 163 3.72 8.47 -5.44
C MET A 163 4.05 9.78 -6.17
N SER A 164 5.24 10.31 -5.97
CA SER A 164 5.67 11.58 -6.56
C SER A 164 5.73 11.55 -8.08
N GLY A 165 6.01 10.39 -8.69
CA GLY A 165 5.98 10.20 -10.13
C GLY A 165 4.60 10.45 -10.73
N PHE A 166 3.56 9.95 -10.08
CA PHE A 166 2.17 10.14 -10.52
C PHE A 166 1.61 11.52 -10.16
N MET A 167 2.01 12.10 -9.03
CA MET A 167 1.59 13.45 -8.65
C MET A 167 2.08 14.52 -9.65
N ARG A 168 3.21 14.29 -10.32
CA ARG A 168 3.73 15.19 -11.37
C ARG A 168 2.97 15.05 -12.71
N LEU A 169 2.17 14.01 -12.89
CA LEU A 169 1.31 13.82 -14.06
C LEU A 169 -0.05 14.48 -13.89
N ALA A 170 -0.41 14.84 -12.66
CA ALA A 170 -1.65 15.54 -12.32
C ALA A 170 -1.52 17.03 -12.62
#